data_333273200c194df0108d944f74a3be7d
#
_entry.id   333273200c194df0108d944f74a3be7d
#
_cell.length_a   1.000
_cell.length_b   1.000
_cell.length_c   1.000
_cell.angle_alpha   90.00
_cell.angle_beta   90.00
_cell.angle_gamma   90.00
#
_symmetry.space_group_name_H-M   'P 1'
#
loop_
_entity.id
_entity.type
_entity.pdbx_description
1 polymer ?
#
loop_
_entity_poly.entity_id
_entity_poly.type
_entity_poly.pdbx_seq_one_letter_code
_entity_poly.pdbx_strand_id
1 'polypeptide(L)'
;MTTTGLDGFALLDKTWSTVTPEAARRMLIAAVQAFAGKGYHATTTRDIASLAGMSPAAVYIHYRSKEELLFNISLVGHETSLALLSSIEGDGAVERLKNAVATFAGWHAEFHTTARVVQYELGALSPEHHAQVAELRRQIEQRMRSYIADGVREGVFDVPDLKGATLAVLSLCIDVARWYQPEGKRTPDEIGAMYADLVLRMVRPN
;
A
#
# COMPACT_ATOMS: atom_id res chain seq x y z
N MET A 1 -16.25 -10.51 -19.25
CA MET A 1 -16.15 -10.14 -17.81
C MET A 1 -15.17 -8.99 -17.74
N THR A 2 -15.67 -7.81 -17.58
CA THR A 2 -14.92 -6.55 -17.52
C THR A 2 -14.08 -6.53 -16.25
N THR A 3 -12.78 -6.39 -16.38
CA THR A 3 -11.77 -6.23 -15.32
C THR A 3 -11.88 -4.86 -14.61
N THR A 4 -13.08 -4.38 -14.44
CA THR A 4 -13.39 -3.10 -13.83
C THR A 4 -13.24 -3.26 -12.31
N GLY A 5 -12.23 -2.62 -11.73
CA GLY A 5 -12.01 -2.58 -10.28
C GLY A 5 -10.72 -3.20 -9.75
N LEU A 6 -9.87 -3.76 -10.59
CA LEU A 6 -8.51 -4.18 -10.23
C LEU A 6 -7.51 -3.07 -10.61
N ASP A 7 -6.42 -2.94 -9.85
CA ASP A 7 -5.30 -2.11 -10.28
C ASP A 7 -4.91 -2.53 -11.69
N GLY A 8 -4.94 -1.61 -12.63
CA GLY A 8 -4.71 -1.94 -14.05
C GLY A 8 -3.32 -2.55 -14.25
N PHE A 9 -3.22 -3.56 -15.12
CA PHE A 9 -1.92 -4.18 -15.47
C PHE A 9 -0.87 -3.12 -15.83
N ALA A 10 -1.25 -2.11 -16.62
CA ALA A 10 -0.37 -1.04 -17.05
C ALA A 10 0.14 -0.18 -15.88
N LEU A 11 -0.70 0.06 -14.85
CA LEU A 11 -0.31 0.81 -13.66
C LEU A 11 0.73 0.02 -12.85
N LEU A 12 0.47 -1.24 -12.55
CA LEU A 12 1.40 -2.09 -11.81
C LEU A 12 2.70 -2.33 -12.59
N ASP A 13 2.61 -2.54 -13.90
CA ASP A 13 3.79 -2.74 -14.76
C ASP A 13 4.73 -1.51 -14.75
N LYS A 14 4.15 -0.32 -14.82
CA LYS A 14 4.89 0.94 -14.69
C LYS A 14 5.50 1.12 -13.29
N THR A 15 4.70 0.91 -12.26
CA THR A 15 5.12 1.12 -10.86
C THR A 15 6.20 0.12 -10.43
N TRP A 16 6.09 -1.12 -10.89
CA TRP A 16 7.03 -2.19 -10.57
C TRP A 16 8.13 -2.39 -11.62
N SER A 17 8.43 -1.36 -12.42
CA SER A 17 9.45 -1.41 -13.48
C SER A 17 10.85 -1.80 -13.00
N THR A 18 11.14 -1.61 -11.71
CA THR A 18 12.40 -2.05 -11.06
C THR A 18 12.46 -3.56 -10.81
N VAL A 19 11.32 -4.26 -10.83
CA VAL A 19 11.28 -5.72 -10.69
C VAL A 19 11.76 -6.36 -12.00
N THR A 20 12.91 -7.00 -11.94
CA THR A 20 13.54 -7.65 -13.09
C THR A 20 13.79 -9.15 -12.83
N PRO A 21 13.74 -10.00 -13.86
CA PRO A 21 13.39 -9.70 -15.24
C PRO A 21 11.88 -9.42 -15.43
N GLU A 22 11.47 -8.93 -16.60
CA GLU A 22 10.06 -8.66 -16.93
C GLU A 22 9.12 -9.85 -16.65
N ALA A 23 9.60 -11.08 -16.90
CA ALA A 23 8.87 -12.30 -16.60
C ALA A 23 8.49 -12.40 -15.11
N ALA A 24 9.40 -12.07 -14.20
CA ALA A 24 9.15 -12.04 -12.76
C ALA A 24 8.10 -10.98 -12.40
N ARG A 25 8.22 -9.77 -12.96
CA ARG A 25 7.23 -8.69 -12.78
C ARG A 25 5.84 -9.09 -13.23
N ARG A 26 5.71 -9.67 -14.43
CA ARG A 26 4.41 -10.16 -14.96
C ARG A 26 3.78 -11.21 -14.04
N MET A 27 4.57 -12.07 -13.41
CA MET A 27 4.07 -13.05 -12.44
C MET A 27 3.56 -12.40 -11.16
N LEU A 28 4.23 -11.36 -10.65
CA LEU A 28 3.75 -10.62 -9.48
C LEU A 28 2.40 -9.96 -9.77
N ILE A 29 2.25 -9.31 -10.94
CA ILE A 29 0.99 -8.67 -11.35
C ILE A 29 -0.13 -9.71 -11.49
N ALA A 30 0.17 -10.85 -12.14
CA ALA A 30 -0.78 -11.95 -12.27
C ALA A 30 -1.17 -12.53 -10.89
N ALA A 31 -0.22 -12.59 -9.95
CA ALA A 31 -0.49 -13.05 -8.59
C ALA A 31 -1.43 -12.09 -7.84
N VAL A 32 -1.25 -10.77 -7.95
CA VAL A 32 -2.20 -9.79 -7.38
C VAL A 32 -3.61 -10.03 -7.91
N GLN A 33 -3.76 -10.19 -9.23
CA GLN A 33 -5.07 -10.45 -9.86
C GLN A 33 -5.70 -11.75 -9.38
N ALA A 34 -4.90 -12.82 -9.31
CA ALA A 34 -5.36 -14.13 -8.87
C ALA A 34 -5.79 -14.10 -7.38
N PHE A 35 -4.98 -13.49 -6.51
CA PHE A 35 -5.27 -13.37 -5.08
C PHE A 35 -6.50 -12.48 -4.84
N ALA A 36 -6.63 -11.38 -5.55
CA ALA A 36 -7.81 -10.51 -5.45
C ALA A 36 -9.09 -11.18 -5.94
N GLY A 37 -9.01 -12.01 -6.99
CA GLY A 37 -10.19 -12.64 -7.59
C GLY A 37 -10.68 -13.87 -6.86
N LYS A 38 -9.78 -14.73 -6.38
CA LYS A 38 -10.10 -16.04 -5.77
C LYS A 38 -9.75 -16.12 -4.27
N GLY A 39 -9.03 -15.14 -3.72
CA GLY A 39 -8.35 -15.23 -2.43
C GLY A 39 -7.03 -16.01 -2.52
N TYR A 40 -6.13 -15.73 -1.60
CA TYR A 40 -4.80 -16.37 -1.57
C TYR A 40 -4.89 -17.89 -1.47
N HIS A 41 -5.69 -18.42 -0.54
CA HIS A 41 -5.74 -19.86 -0.27
C HIS A 41 -6.25 -20.68 -1.44
N ALA A 42 -7.26 -20.18 -2.17
CA ALA A 42 -7.86 -20.86 -3.33
C ALA A 42 -7.05 -20.69 -4.62
N THR A 43 -6.06 -19.79 -4.65
CA THR A 43 -5.21 -19.56 -5.82
C THR A 43 -4.08 -20.57 -5.88
N THR A 44 -3.85 -21.13 -7.06
CA THR A 44 -2.72 -22.03 -7.32
C THR A 44 -1.64 -21.33 -8.16
N THR A 45 -0.41 -21.85 -8.14
CA THR A 45 0.67 -21.37 -9.04
C THR A 45 0.34 -21.57 -10.52
N ARG A 46 -0.51 -22.55 -10.86
CA ARG A 46 -1.02 -22.76 -12.23
C ARG A 46 -1.96 -21.63 -12.65
N ASP A 47 -2.82 -21.15 -11.76
CA ASP A 47 -3.69 -20.01 -12.04
C ASP A 47 -2.88 -18.77 -12.35
N ILE A 48 -1.85 -18.51 -11.54
CA ILE A 48 -0.94 -17.37 -11.71
C ILE A 48 -0.18 -17.48 -13.05
N ALA A 49 0.39 -18.65 -13.33
CA ALA A 49 1.09 -18.89 -14.62
C ALA A 49 0.18 -18.64 -15.81
N SER A 50 -1.05 -19.15 -15.75
CA SER A 50 -2.05 -18.96 -16.83
C SER A 50 -2.36 -17.49 -17.06
N LEU A 51 -2.59 -16.70 -15.99
CA LEU A 51 -2.83 -15.26 -16.06
C LEU A 51 -1.61 -14.49 -16.58
N ALA A 52 -0.40 -14.93 -16.23
CA ALA A 52 0.85 -14.35 -16.73
C ALA A 52 1.15 -14.73 -18.20
N GLY A 53 0.38 -15.64 -18.79
CA GLY A 53 0.65 -16.18 -20.15
C GLY A 53 1.92 -17.04 -20.19
N MET A 54 2.20 -17.79 -19.13
CA MET A 54 3.43 -18.58 -18.95
C MET A 54 3.12 -20.03 -18.59
N SER A 55 4.11 -20.91 -18.73
CA SER A 55 3.99 -22.29 -18.25
C SER A 55 4.09 -22.35 -16.71
N PRO A 56 3.46 -23.33 -16.04
CA PRO A 56 3.62 -23.51 -14.60
C PRO A 56 5.06 -23.69 -14.15
N ALA A 57 5.90 -24.29 -14.97
CA ALA A 57 7.34 -24.45 -14.70
C ALA A 57 8.09 -23.12 -14.68
N ALA A 58 7.65 -22.15 -15.49
CA ALA A 58 8.27 -20.83 -15.53
C ALA A 58 8.12 -20.05 -14.19
N VAL A 59 7.05 -20.29 -13.43
CA VAL A 59 6.86 -19.67 -12.11
C VAL A 59 8.01 -20.03 -11.18
N TYR A 60 8.37 -21.31 -11.15
CA TYR A 60 9.42 -21.83 -10.24
C TYR A 60 10.84 -21.41 -10.60
N ILE A 61 11.05 -20.85 -11.80
CA ILE A 61 12.33 -20.23 -12.18
C ILE A 61 12.55 -18.93 -11.40
N HIS A 62 11.48 -18.19 -11.11
CA HIS A 62 11.56 -16.86 -10.50
C HIS A 62 11.09 -16.85 -9.03
N TYR A 63 10.10 -17.68 -8.69
CA TYR A 63 9.50 -17.73 -7.36
C TYR A 63 9.30 -19.18 -6.92
N ARG A 64 9.87 -19.55 -5.77
CA ARG A 64 9.86 -20.94 -5.26
C ARG A 64 8.48 -21.39 -4.81
N SER A 65 7.60 -20.44 -4.45
CA SER A 65 6.28 -20.72 -3.91
C SER A 65 5.29 -19.58 -4.15
N LYS A 66 4.02 -19.87 -3.92
CA LYS A 66 2.95 -18.89 -3.88
C LYS A 66 3.15 -17.87 -2.74
N GLU A 67 3.72 -18.30 -1.65
CA GLU A 67 4.05 -17.47 -0.50
C GLU A 67 5.15 -16.46 -0.83
N GLU A 68 6.18 -16.86 -1.55
CA GLU A 68 7.24 -15.97 -2.01
C GLU A 68 6.71 -14.89 -2.97
N LEU A 69 5.71 -15.22 -3.80
CA LEU A 69 5.00 -14.21 -4.60
C LEU A 69 4.28 -13.19 -3.71
N LEU A 70 3.54 -13.65 -2.70
CA LEU A 70 2.86 -12.77 -1.75
C LEU A 70 3.86 -11.90 -0.97
N PHE A 71 4.98 -12.49 -0.56
CA PHE A 71 6.05 -11.75 0.11
C PHE A 71 6.61 -10.63 -0.77
N ASN A 72 6.96 -10.92 -2.02
CA ASN A 72 7.51 -9.91 -2.94
C ASN A 72 6.49 -8.81 -3.25
N ILE A 73 5.21 -9.13 -3.42
CA ILE A 73 4.14 -8.14 -3.55
C ILE A 73 4.10 -7.24 -2.31
N SER A 74 4.16 -7.84 -1.12
CA SER A 74 4.13 -7.11 0.15
C SER A 74 5.37 -6.24 0.33
N LEU A 75 6.54 -6.76 -0.02
CA LEU A 75 7.83 -6.06 0.07
C LEU A 75 7.81 -4.80 -0.80
N VAL A 76 7.56 -4.97 -2.10
CA VAL A 76 7.55 -3.86 -3.06
C VAL A 76 6.49 -2.81 -2.69
N GLY A 77 5.30 -3.25 -2.26
CA GLY A 77 4.23 -2.33 -1.83
C GLY A 77 4.64 -1.48 -0.61
N HIS A 78 5.22 -2.09 0.42
CA HIS A 78 5.66 -1.34 1.61
C HIS A 78 6.88 -0.48 1.35
N GLU A 79 7.87 -0.94 0.57
CA GLU A 79 9.02 -0.14 0.16
C GLU A 79 8.59 1.10 -0.63
N THR A 80 7.67 0.93 -1.58
CA THR A 80 7.13 2.05 -2.36
C THR A 80 6.41 3.05 -1.47
N SER A 81 5.54 2.60 -0.57
CA SER A 81 4.80 3.49 0.33
C SER A 81 5.72 4.21 1.33
N LEU A 82 6.77 3.55 1.82
CA LEU A 82 7.79 4.18 2.67
C LEU A 82 8.59 5.24 1.90
N ALA A 83 8.99 4.94 0.67
CA ALA A 83 9.69 5.89 -0.18
C ALA A 83 8.84 7.15 -0.47
N LEU A 84 7.55 6.96 -0.80
CA LEU A 84 6.60 8.06 -0.96
C LEU A 84 6.50 8.93 0.29
N LEU A 85 6.30 8.34 1.46
CA LEU A 85 6.27 9.09 2.71
C LEU A 85 7.60 9.79 3.00
N SER A 86 8.72 9.18 2.63
CA SER A 86 10.05 9.75 2.89
C SER A 86 10.40 10.93 1.99
N SER A 87 9.76 11.04 0.83
CA SER A 87 9.97 12.13 -0.13
C SER A 87 9.03 13.32 0.06
N ILE A 88 8.19 13.32 1.09
CA ILE A 88 7.25 14.42 1.34
C ILE A 88 7.98 15.70 1.73
N GLU A 89 7.67 16.77 1.01
CA GLU A 89 8.14 18.14 1.23
C GLU A 89 6.97 19.04 1.61
N GLY A 90 7.28 20.23 2.16
CA GLY A 90 6.30 21.27 2.51
C GLY A 90 6.86 22.30 3.49
N ASP A 91 6.31 23.50 3.41
CA ASP A 91 6.68 24.63 4.26
C ASP A 91 6.00 24.54 5.62
N GLY A 92 6.73 24.04 6.64
CA GLY A 92 6.22 23.83 7.99
C GLY A 92 5.46 22.52 8.19
N ALA A 93 5.20 22.18 9.45
CA ALA A 93 4.63 20.90 9.82
C ALA A 93 3.20 20.67 9.30
N VAL A 94 2.41 21.72 9.19
CA VAL A 94 1.01 21.62 8.70
C VAL A 94 0.98 21.14 7.26
N GLU A 95 1.79 21.73 6.40
CA GLU A 95 1.84 21.37 4.97
C GLU A 95 2.45 19.99 4.78
N ARG A 96 3.54 19.68 5.49
CA ARG A 96 4.15 18.33 5.45
C ARG A 96 3.16 17.24 5.85
N LEU A 97 2.43 17.41 6.95
CA LEU A 97 1.41 16.44 7.37
C LEU A 97 0.28 16.33 6.36
N LYS A 98 -0.21 17.47 5.84
CA LYS A 98 -1.23 17.52 4.78
C LYS A 98 -0.80 16.69 3.58
N ASN A 99 0.41 16.95 3.07
CA ASN A 99 0.95 16.28 1.89
C ASN A 99 1.18 14.78 2.17
N ALA A 100 1.69 14.42 3.35
CA ALA A 100 1.89 13.03 3.74
C ALA A 100 0.59 12.23 3.75
N VAL A 101 -0.46 12.77 4.36
CA VAL A 101 -1.78 12.11 4.42
C VAL A 101 -2.42 12.05 3.05
N ALA A 102 -2.40 13.15 2.28
CA ALA A 102 -2.96 13.18 0.93
C ALA A 102 -2.31 12.14 0.03
N THR A 103 -0.97 12.10 0.01
CA THR A 103 -0.21 11.14 -0.80
C THR A 103 -0.47 9.71 -0.35
N PHE A 104 -0.45 9.43 0.96
CA PHE A 104 -0.59 8.08 1.48
C PHE A 104 -2.00 7.51 1.31
N ALA A 105 -3.04 8.31 1.56
CA ALA A 105 -4.43 7.90 1.34
C ALA A 105 -4.76 7.76 -0.15
N GLY A 106 -4.30 8.71 -0.99
CA GLY A 106 -4.45 8.64 -2.44
C GLY A 106 -3.78 7.41 -3.04
N TRP A 107 -2.56 7.09 -2.59
CA TRP A 107 -1.86 5.87 -3.00
C TRP A 107 -2.63 4.59 -2.63
N HIS A 108 -3.24 4.52 -1.44
CA HIS A 108 -4.07 3.37 -1.05
C HIS A 108 -5.37 3.28 -1.85
N ALA A 109 -5.90 4.39 -2.37
CA ALA A 109 -7.01 4.37 -3.31
C ALA A 109 -6.56 3.87 -4.69
N GLU A 110 -5.45 4.41 -5.21
CA GLU A 110 -4.92 4.05 -6.53
C GLU A 110 -4.54 2.56 -6.61
N PHE A 111 -3.84 2.06 -5.60
CA PHE A 111 -3.40 0.65 -5.50
C PHE A 111 -4.28 -0.19 -4.58
N HIS A 112 -5.59 0.10 -4.52
CA HIS A 112 -6.54 -0.50 -3.58
C HIS A 112 -6.57 -2.03 -3.65
N THR A 113 -6.45 -2.62 -4.83
CA THR A 113 -6.47 -4.08 -5.00
C THR A 113 -5.22 -4.71 -4.39
N THR A 114 -4.03 -4.19 -4.73
CA THR A 114 -2.76 -4.67 -4.17
C THR A 114 -2.70 -4.47 -2.66
N ALA A 115 -3.07 -3.26 -2.19
CA ALA A 115 -3.08 -2.94 -0.77
C ALA A 115 -4.04 -3.84 0.02
N ARG A 116 -5.21 -4.17 -0.53
CA ARG A 116 -6.18 -5.09 0.08
C ARG A 116 -5.63 -6.51 0.17
N VAL A 117 -5.02 -7.04 -0.91
CA VAL A 117 -4.39 -8.36 -0.89
C VAL A 117 -3.32 -8.43 0.19
N VAL A 118 -2.41 -7.46 0.21
CA VAL A 118 -1.35 -7.39 1.20
C VAL A 118 -1.90 -7.30 2.62
N GLN A 119 -2.90 -6.43 2.86
CA GLN A 119 -3.45 -6.22 4.20
C GLN A 119 -4.14 -7.47 4.78
N TYR A 120 -4.88 -8.21 3.96
CA TYR A 120 -5.64 -9.36 4.45
C TYR A 120 -4.86 -10.67 4.46
N GLU A 121 -3.83 -10.81 3.65
CA GLU A 121 -3.12 -12.08 3.48
C GLU A 121 -1.74 -12.12 4.18
N LEU A 122 -1.39 -11.09 4.97
CA LEU A 122 -0.12 -11.07 5.72
C LEU A 122 0.08 -12.30 6.62
N GLY A 123 -1.00 -12.85 7.16
CA GLY A 123 -0.96 -14.05 8.00
C GLY A 123 -0.51 -15.32 7.27
N ALA A 124 -0.48 -15.30 5.93
CA ALA A 124 -0.02 -16.41 5.12
C ALA A 124 1.51 -16.39 4.85
N LEU A 125 2.21 -15.34 5.26
CA LEU A 125 3.66 -15.24 5.15
C LEU A 125 4.37 -16.15 6.16
N SER A 126 5.55 -16.64 5.78
CA SER A 126 6.46 -17.32 6.72
C SER A 126 6.86 -16.36 7.86
N PRO A 127 7.25 -16.86 9.04
CA PRO A 127 7.70 -15.99 10.14
C PRO A 127 8.83 -15.04 9.75
N GLU A 128 9.75 -15.49 8.90
CA GLU A 128 10.88 -14.69 8.41
C GLU A 128 10.39 -13.55 7.50
N HIS A 129 9.58 -13.84 6.49
CA HIS A 129 9.02 -12.85 5.58
C HIS A 129 8.07 -11.87 6.29
N HIS A 130 7.26 -12.39 7.23
CA HIS A 130 6.40 -11.55 8.06
C HIS A 130 7.23 -10.55 8.89
N ALA A 131 8.37 -10.97 9.46
CA ALA A 131 9.23 -10.08 10.23
C ALA A 131 9.82 -8.96 9.38
N GLN A 132 10.22 -9.25 8.13
CA GLN A 132 10.74 -8.25 7.19
C GLN A 132 9.66 -7.20 6.83
N VAL A 133 8.45 -7.66 6.51
CA VAL A 133 7.32 -6.75 6.23
C VAL A 133 6.95 -5.93 7.47
N ALA A 134 6.95 -6.55 8.66
CA ALA A 134 6.67 -5.86 9.91
C ALA A 134 7.69 -4.73 10.20
N GLU A 135 8.95 -4.90 9.82
CA GLU A 135 9.97 -3.86 9.93
C GLU A 135 9.62 -2.64 9.05
N LEU A 136 9.27 -2.85 7.79
CA LEU A 136 8.84 -1.76 6.91
C LEU A 136 7.60 -1.04 7.45
N ARG A 137 6.64 -1.77 8.00
CA ARG A 137 5.46 -1.19 8.65
C ARG A 137 5.83 -0.30 9.84
N ARG A 138 6.81 -0.71 10.66
CA ARG A 138 7.33 0.13 11.75
C ARG A 138 7.98 1.41 11.24
N GLN A 139 8.74 1.33 10.14
CA GLN A 139 9.35 2.51 9.53
C GLN A 139 8.31 3.48 8.95
N ILE A 140 7.25 2.97 8.32
CA ILE A 140 6.11 3.76 7.86
C ILE A 140 5.42 4.46 9.03
N GLU A 141 5.17 3.73 10.14
CA GLU A 141 4.60 4.29 11.36
C GLU A 141 5.50 5.39 11.93
N GLN A 142 6.79 5.15 12.06
CA GLN A 142 7.76 6.13 12.56
C GLN A 142 7.79 7.38 11.68
N ARG A 143 7.72 7.22 10.37
CA ARG A 143 7.72 8.33 9.44
C ARG A 143 6.45 9.18 9.56
N MET A 144 5.27 8.56 9.60
CA MET A 144 4.01 9.28 9.83
C MET A 144 4.01 9.98 11.19
N ARG A 145 4.49 9.29 12.24
CA ARG A 145 4.63 9.84 13.58
C ARG A 145 5.52 11.08 13.61
N SER A 146 6.62 11.10 12.84
CA SER A 146 7.52 12.25 12.80
C SER A 146 6.83 13.51 12.28
N TYR A 147 5.96 13.42 11.28
CA TYR A 147 5.21 14.55 10.77
C TYR A 147 4.26 15.16 11.81
N ILE A 148 3.59 14.30 12.60
CA ILE A 148 2.71 14.77 13.68
C ILE A 148 3.55 15.38 14.81
N ALA A 149 4.65 14.72 15.20
CA ALA A 149 5.55 15.19 16.25
C ALA A 149 6.19 16.55 15.93
N ASP A 150 6.51 16.79 14.65
CA ASP A 150 7.03 18.08 14.18
C ASP A 150 6.02 19.20 14.46
N GLY A 151 4.75 18.98 14.17
CA GLY A 151 3.71 19.97 14.41
C GLY A 151 3.43 20.22 15.90
N VAL A 152 3.55 19.20 16.74
CA VAL A 152 3.49 19.37 18.21
C VAL A 152 4.66 20.21 18.70
N ARG A 153 5.87 19.94 18.20
CA ARG A 153 7.08 20.70 18.55
C ARG A 153 7.02 22.17 18.06
N GLU A 154 6.43 22.39 16.87
CA GLU A 154 6.21 23.74 16.33
C GLU A 154 5.03 24.46 17.00
N GLY A 155 4.28 23.80 17.90
CA GLY A 155 3.11 24.36 18.60
C GLY A 155 1.87 24.57 17.72
N VAL A 156 1.83 23.96 16.54
CA VAL A 156 0.71 24.06 15.58
C VAL A 156 -0.25 22.87 15.68
N PHE A 157 0.11 21.82 16.40
CA PHE A 157 -0.76 20.67 16.72
C PHE A 157 -0.87 20.46 18.22
N ASP A 158 -2.08 20.05 18.65
CA ASP A 158 -2.35 19.60 20.02
C ASP A 158 -2.74 18.12 19.97
N VAL A 159 -1.80 17.25 20.36
CA VAL A 159 -1.93 15.79 20.28
C VAL A 159 -1.46 15.18 21.60
N PRO A 160 -2.34 14.99 22.59
CA PRO A 160 -1.99 14.42 23.88
C PRO A 160 -1.44 12.99 23.82
N ASP A 161 -1.95 12.18 22.89
CA ASP A 161 -1.46 10.82 22.62
C ASP A 161 -0.93 10.71 21.18
N LEU A 162 0.35 10.97 21.01
CA LEU A 162 1.03 10.93 19.73
C LEU A 162 0.99 9.51 19.09
N LYS A 163 1.05 8.45 19.90
CA LYS A 163 1.00 7.07 19.39
C LYS A 163 -0.39 6.73 18.90
N GLY A 164 -1.41 7.02 19.69
CA GLY A 164 -2.81 6.79 19.33
C GLY A 164 -3.21 7.58 18.07
N ALA A 165 -2.85 8.86 18.00
CA ALA A 165 -3.10 9.69 16.82
C ALA A 165 -2.41 9.14 15.56
N THR A 166 -1.15 8.71 15.67
CA THR A 166 -0.43 8.10 14.54
C THR A 166 -1.13 6.84 14.02
N LEU A 167 -1.54 5.95 14.94
CA LEU A 167 -2.26 4.72 14.58
C LEU A 167 -3.62 5.03 13.94
N ALA A 168 -4.35 6.03 14.45
CA ALA A 168 -5.62 6.46 13.87
C ALA A 168 -5.44 6.99 12.45
N VAL A 169 -4.45 7.87 12.22
CA VAL A 169 -4.15 8.42 10.88
C VAL A 169 -3.78 7.31 9.89
N LEU A 170 -2.89 6.40 10.28
CA LEU A 170 -2.51 5.27 9.42
C LEU A 170 -3.71 4.36 9.12
N SER A 171 -4.52 4.04 10.14
CA SER A 171 -5.71 3.19 9.97
C SER A 171 -6.70 3.81 8.99
N LEU A 172 -6.96 5.11 9.10
CA LEU A 172 -7.82 5.85 8.17
C LEU A 172 -7.30 5.74 6.73
N CYS A 173 -6.01 6.02 6.50
CA CYS A 173 -5.43 6.01 5.16
C CYS A 173 -5.39 4.59 4.55
N ILE A 174 -5.02 3.58 5.32
CA ILE A 174 -4.91 2.19 4.85
C ILE A 174 -6.29 1.59 4.54
N ASP A 175 -7.30 1.90 5.36
CA ASP A 175 -8.67 1.37 5.18
C ASP A 175 -9.34 1.88 3.90
N VAL A 176 -8.82 2.93 3.27
CA VAL A 176 -9.26 3.38 1.93
C VAL A 176 -9.27 2.22 0.95
N ALA A 177 -8.23 1.38 0.95
CA ALA A 177 -8.12 0.24 0.06
C ALA A 177 -9.29 -0.77 0.18
N ARG A 178 -9.97 -0.83 1.32
CA ARG A 178 -11.10 -1.73 1.57
C ARG A 178 -12.38 -1.29 0.85
N TRP A 179 -12.65 0.01 0.85
CA TRP A 179 -13.94 0.53 0.38
C TRP A 179 -13.85 1.31 -0.94
N TYR A 180 -12.66 1.71 -1.37
CA TYR A 180 -12.49 2.43 -2.62
C TYR A 180 -12.97 1.60 -3.82
N GLN A 181 -13.65 2.28 -4.74
CA GLN A 181 -14.14 1.73 -6.01
C GLN A 181 -13.77 2.71 -7.13
N PRO A 182 -13.05 2.26 -8.17
CA PRO A 182 -12.63 3.11 -9.28
C PRO A 182 -13.79 3.80 -10.03
N GLU A 183 -14.96 3.15 -10.06
CA GLU A 183 -16.18 3.69 -10.67
C GLU A 183 -16.93 4.66 -9.73
N GLY A 184 -16.40 4.87 -8.53
CA GLY A 184 -16.95 5.80 -7.54
C GLY A 184 -16.84 7.26 -7.98
N LYS A 185 -17.45 8.14 -7.18
CA LYS A 185 -17.54 9.58 -7.50
C LYS A 185 -16.21 10.33 -7.26
N ARG A 186 -15.25 9.75 -6.57
CA ARG A 186 -14.01 10.43 -6.16
C ARG A 186 -12.79 9.75 -6.73
N THR A 187 -11.88 10.57 -7.24
CA THR A 187 -10.55 10.14 -7.67
C THR A 187 -9.65 9.86 -6.45
N PRO A 188 -8.53 9.14 -6.62
CA PRO A 188 -7.52 8.97 -5.58
C PRO A 188 -7.04 10.29 -4.97
N ASP A 189 -6.81 11.32 -5.79
CA ASP A 189 -6.38 12.65 -5.34
C ASP A 189 -7.45 13.34 -4.48
N GLU A 190 -8.72 13.27 -4.88
CA GLU A 190 -9.84 13.81 -4.09
C GLU A 190 -10.00 13.09 -2.76
N ILE A 191 -9.79 11.78 -2.71
CA ILE A 191 -9.76 11.00 -1.47
C ILE A 191 -8.59 11.48 -0.60
N GLY A 192 -7.38 11.58 -1.17
CA GLY A 192 -6.21 12.07 -0.47
C GLY A 192 -6.42 13.45 0.16
N ALA A 193 -6.93 14.40 -0.62
CA ALA A 193 -7.22 15.75 -0.14
C ALA A 193 -8.26 15.77 0.99
N MET A 194 -9.34 14.99 0.85
CA MET A 194 -10.38 14.87 1.88
C MET A 194 -9.82 14.32 3.19
N TYR A 195 -8.99 13.27 3.13
CA TYR A 195 -8.39 12.67 4.32
C TYR A 195 -7.38 13.60 4.99
N ALA A 196 -6.61 14.35 4.19
CA ALA A 196 -5.70 15.37 4.72
C ALA A 196 -6.44 16.44 5.53
N ASP A 197 -7.57 16.93 5.01
CA ASP A 197 -8.39 17.91 5.71
C ASP A 197 -8.98 17.34 7.02
N LEU A 198 -9.45 16.09 7.01
CA LEU A 198 -9.94 15.40 8.20
C LEU A 198 -8.86 15.25 9.27
N VAL A 199 -7.67 14.78 8.88
CA VAL A 199 -6.55 14.58 9.81
C VAL A 199 -6.07 15.91 10.38
N LEU A 200 -5.99 16.97 9.56
CA LEU A 200 -5.61 18.28 10.07
C LEU A 200 -6.59 18.81 11.13
N ARG A 201 -7.89 18.53 11.00
CA ARG A 201 -8.90 18.88 12.05
C ARG A 201 -8.73 18.04 13.31
N MET A 202 -8.27 16.78 13.17
CA MET A 202 -8.02 15.90 14.33
C MET A 202 -6.85 16.35 15.18
N VAL A 203 -5.82 16.98 14.59
CA VAL A 203 -4.55 17.31 15.28
C VAL A 203 -4.44 18.80 15.64
N ARG A 204 -5.31 19.67 15.14
CA ARG A 204 -5.27 21.11 15.47
C ARG A 204 -5.82 21.37 16.86
N PRO A 205 -5.29 22.39 17.58
CA PRO A 205 -5.91 22.90 18.78
C PRO A 205 -7.33 23.44 18.47
N ASN A 206 -8.24 23.25 19.43
CA ASN A 206 -9.58 23.84 19.39
C ASN A 206 -9.53 25.38 19.49
#